data_2a257157da22a88b62f87b57ec6c14d3
#
_entry.id   2a257157da22a88b62f87b57ec6c14d3
#
_cell.length_a   1.000
_cell.length_b   1.000
_cell.length_c   1.000
_cell.angle_alpha   90.00
_cell.angle_beta   90.00
_cell.angle_gamma   90.00
#
_symmetry.space_group_name_H-M   'P 1'
#
loop_
_entity.id
_entity.type
_entity.pdbx_description
1 polymer ?
#
loop_
_entity_poly.entity_id
_entity_poly.type
_entity_poly.pdbx_seq_one_letter_code
_entity_poly.pdbx_strand_id
1 'polypeptide(L)'
;MIIQELFQQLETSSHPVARALHKTDHSKALAIGFKKGMIMKEHKTSLPAKLFVLYGTVLYKEGALTKTLHQYEETEIPQDIIHSVECIEDALCMLVQG
;
A
#
# COMPACT_ATOMS: atom_id res chain seq x y z
N MET A 1 -17.84 -8.61 -0.96
CA MET A 1 -16.66 -8.80 -0.09
C MET A 1 -15.60 -7.79 -0.47
N ILE A 2 -14.91 -7.23 0.51
CA ILE A 2 -14.05 -6.05 0.31
C ILE A 2 -12.93 -6.28 -0.70
N ILE A 3 -12.15 -7.33 -0.53
CA ILE A 3 -11.01 -7.59 -1.42
C ILE A 3 -11.46 -8.00 -2.82
N GLN A 4 -12.54 -8.76 -2.93
CA GLN A 4 -13.11 -9.11 -4.24
C GLN A 4 -13.54 -7.86 -4.99
N GLU A 5 -14.21 -6.94 -4.31
CA GLU A 5 -14.66 -5.67 -4.90
C GLU A 5 -13.48 -4.77 -5.27
N LEU A 6 -12.43 -4.79 -4.45
CA LEU A 6 -11.20 -4.07 -4.74
C LEU A 6 -10.60 -4.54 -6.08
N PHE A 7 -10.50 -5.84 -6.30
CA PHE A 7 -9.97 -6.37 -7.55
C PHE A 7 -10.87 -6.05 -8.74
N GLN A 8 -12.18 -6.03 -8.56
CA GLN A 8 -13.12 -5.63 -9.61
C GLN A 8 -12.90 -4.16 -10.00
N GLN A 9 -12.76 -3.28 -9.01
CA GLN A 9 -12.46 -1.87 -9.27
C GLN A 9 -11.11 -1.70 -9.95
N LEU A 10 -10.12 -2.49 -9.56
CA LEU A 10 -8.77 -2.40 -10.09
C LEU A 10 -8.71 -2.70 -11.59
N GLU A 11 -9.60 -3.57 -12.09
CA GLU A 11 -9.65 -3.92 -13.52
C GLU A 11 -9.82 -2.71 -14.43
N THR A 12 -10.55 -1.70 -13.98
CA THR A 12 -10.84 -0.50 -14.77
C THR A 12 -10.14 0.75 -14.25
N SER A 13 -9.33 0.63 -13.21
CA SER A 13 -8.63 1.78 -12.62
C SER A 13 -7.31 2.04 -13.32
N SER A 14 -6.92 3.32 -13.36
CA SER A 14 -5.60 3.74 -13.85
C SER A 14 -4.62 4.01 -12.71
N HIS A 15 -5.04 3.85 -11.46
CA HIS A 15 -4.23 4.09 -10.26
C HIS A 15 -4.56 3.04 -9.19
N PRO A 16 -3.74 2.93 -8.14
CA PRO A 16 -3.99 1.95 -7.07
C PRO A 16 -5.35 2.16 -6.43
N VAL A 17 -5.98 1.07 -6.01
CA VAL A 17 -7.29 1.09 -5.35
C VAL A 17 -7.13 0.69 -3.90
N ALA A 18 -7.59 1.54 -2.99
CA ALA A 18 -7.55 1.28 -1.56
C ALA A 18 -8.96 1.12 -1.00
N ARG A 19 -9.15 0.12 -0.15
CA ARG A 19 -10.42 -0.14 0.53
C ARG A 19 -10.14 -0.38 2.01
N ALA A 20 -10.95 0.24 2.86
CA ALA A 20 -10.83 0.03 4.31
C ALA A 20 -11.28 -1.38 4.69
N LEU A 21 -10.41 -2.11 5.39
CA LEU A 21 -10.75 -3.41 5.98
C LEU A 21 -11.33 -3.24 7.37
N HIS A 22 -10.81 -2.28 8.11
CA HIS A 22 -11.23 -1.99 9.48
C HIS A 22 -10.84 -0.56 9.82
N LYS A 23 -11.67 0.12 10.58
CA LYS A 23 -11.38 1.51 10.99
C LYS A 23 -11.98 1.78 12.36
N THR A 24 -11.17 2.41 13.22
CA THR A 24 -11.59 2.92 14.52
C THR A 24 -11.24 4.41 14.61
N ASP A 25 -11.51 5.05 15.74
CA ASP A 25 -11.14 6.46 15.95
C ASP A 25 -9.63 6.68 15.95
N HIS A 26 -8.85 5.63 16.24
CA HIS A 26 -7.40 5.73 16.46
C HIS A 26 -6.57 4.92 15.47
N SER A 27 -7.19 4.06 14.70
CA SER A 27 -6.44 3.17 13.79
C SER A 27 -7.27 2.78 12.59
N LYS A 28 -6.60 2.30 11.56
CA LYS A 28 -7.26 1.72 10.39
C LYS A 28 -6.36 0.70 9.70
N ALA A 29 -7.00 -0.25 9.04
CA ALA A 29 -6.33 -1.20 8.17
C ALA A 29 -6.95 -1.07 6.77
N LEU A 30 -6.10 -0.92 5.76
CA LEU A 30 -6.52 -0.80 4.37
C LEU A 30 -5.96 -1.96 3.56
N ALA A 31 -6.74 -2.44 2.59
CA ALA A 31 -6.21 -3.25 1.51
C ALA A 31 -5.94 -2.32 0.34
N ILE A 32 -4.80 -2.48 -0.33
CA ILE A 32 -4.42 -1.68 -1.49
C ILE A 32 -4.03 -2.61 -2.62
N GLY A 33 -4.73 -2.50 -3.74
CA GLY A 33 -4.43 -3.26 -4.94
C GLY A 33 -3.70 -2.43 -5.97
N PHE A 34 -2.73 -3.05 -6.64
CA PHE A 34 -1.92 -2.41 -7.68
C PHE A 34 -1.82 -3.32 -8.88
N LYS A 35 -1.87 -2.73 -10.07
CA LYS A 35 -1.39 -3.39 -11.29
C LYS A 35 0.04 -2.93 -11.56
N LYS A 36 0.80 -3.76 -12.24
CA LYS A 36 2.17 -3.48 -12.63
C LYS A 36 2.29 -2.07 -13.24
N GLY A 37 3.25 -1.30 -12.75
CA GLY A 37 3.52 0.06 -13.21
C GLY A 37 2.73 1.15 -12.50
N MET A 38 1.72 0.79 -11.72
CA MET A 38 0.99 1.78 -10.94
C MET A 38 1.85 2.35 -9.82
N ILE A 39 1.64 3.62 -9.51
CA ILE A 39 2.38 4.34 -8.49
C ILE A 39 1.41 4.98 -7.50
N MET A 40 1.63 4.70 -6.22
CA MET A 40 1.06 5.50 -5.14
C MET A 40 2.02 6.66 -4.92
N LYS A 41 1.58 7.87 -5.31
CA LYS A 41 2.42 9.08 -5.35
C LYS A 41 2.97 9.45 -3.97
N GLU A 42 4.02 10.24 -3.97
CA GLU A 42 4.64 10.74 -2.74
C GLU A 42 3.60 11.41 -1.83
N HIS A 43 3.60 10.99 -0.57
CA HIS A 43 2.74 11.53 0.47
C HIS A 43 3.34 11.20 1.83
N LYS A 44 2.75 11.74 2.87
CA LYS A 44 3.15 11.42 4.25
C LYS A 44 1.90 11.17 5.08
N THR A 45 2.07 10.44 6.17
CA THR A 45 0.99 10.11 7.10
C THR A 45 1.24 10.77 8.45
N SER A 46 0.18 11.17 9.11
CA SER A 46 0.26 11.78 10.44
C SER A 46 0.41 10.76 11.56
N LEU A 47 0.21 9.49 11.27
CA LEU A 47 0.34 8.39 12.22
C LEU A 47 1.35 7.37 11.70
N PRO A 48 2.04 6.67 12.59
CA PRO A 48 2.93 5.59 12.16
C PRO A 48 2.13 4.52 11.43
N ALA A 49 2.75 3.91 10.43
CA ALA A 49 2.10 2.89 9.63
C ALA A 49 3.05 1.75 9.32
N LYS A 50 2.50 0.64 8.88
CA LYS A 50 3.25 -0.53 8.44
C LYS A 50 2.62 -1.07 7.17
N LEU A 51 3.44 -1.29 6.16
CA LEU A 51 3.00 -1.84 4.87
C LEU A 51 3.43 -3.29 4.77
N PHE A 52 2.45 -4.16 4.50
CA PHE A 52 2.67 -5.59 4.30
C PHE A 52 2.36 -5.93 2.84
N VAL A 53 3.22 -6.71 2.20
CA VAL A 53 2.93 -7.24 0.87
C VAL A 53 2.36 -8.64 1.03
N LEU A 54 1.08 -8.79 0.68
CA LEU A 54 0.40 -10.08 0.76
C LEU A 54 0.58 -10.90 -0.53
N TYR A 55 0.78 -10.21 -1.65
CA TYR A 55 0.93 -10.80 -2.96
C TYR A 55 1.67 -9.83 -3.87
N GLY A 56 2.53 -10.32 -4.77
CA GLY A 56 3.22 -9.51 -5.76
C GLY A 56 4.50 -8.85 -5.23
N THR A 57 4.94 -7.80 -5.92
CA THR A 57 6.19 -7.10 -5.60
C THR A 57 6.01 -5.61 -5.75
N VAL A 58 6.43 -4.84 -4.75
CA VAL A 58 6.40 -3.38 -4.78
C VAL A 58 7.75 -2.80 -4.40
N LEU A 59 7.99 -1.57 -4.83
CA LEU A 59 9.18 -0.80 -4.50
C LEU A 59 8.76 0.35 -3.58
N TYR A 60 9.22 0.31 -2.35
CA TYR A 60 8.96 1.36 -1.36
C TYR A 60 10.11 2.36 -1.37
N LYS A 61 9.79 3.64 -1.47
CA LYS A 61 10.78 4.73 -1.51
C LYS A 61 10.52 5.73 -0.40
N GLU A 62 11.58 6.08 0.32
CA GLU A 62 11.54 7.03 1.41
C GLU A 62 12.87 7.81 1.39
N GLY A 63 12.86 9.04 0.86
CA GLY A 63 14.10 9.80 0.65
C GLY A 63 15.08 9.03 -0.24
N ALA A 64 16.30 8.83 0.24
CA ALA A 64 17.32 8.06 -0.46
C ALA A 64 17.17 6.55 -0.26
N LEU A 65 16.29 6.13 0.65
CA LEU A 65 16.05 4.71 0.94
C LEU A 65 15.09 4.13 -0.08
N THR A 66 15.45 2.97 -0.63
CA THR A 66 14.60 2.21 -1.53
C THR A 66 14.61 0.76 -1.07
N LYS A 67 13.42 0.18 -0.91
CA LYS A 67 13.26 -1.23 -0.52
C LYS A 67 12.38 -1.95 -1.53
N THR A 68 12.86 -3.06 -2.08
CA THR A 68 12.02 -3.98 -2.85
C THR A 68 11.36 -4.93 -1.88
N LEU A 69 10.03 -4.97 -1.89
CA LEU A 69 9.26 -5.83 -1.00
C LEU A 69 8.54 -6.90 -1.82
N HIS A 70 8.84 -8.15 -1.50
CA HIS A 70 8.21 -9.32 -2.11
C HIS A 70 7.08 -9.84 -1.22
N GLN A 71 6.38 -10.85 -1.67
CA GLN A 71 5.29 -11.49 -0.93
C GLN A 71 5.73 -11.81 0.51
N TYR A 72 4.90 -11.43 1.47
CA TYR A 72 5.08 -11.65 2.93
C TYR A 72 6.18 -10.80 3.57
N GLU A 73 6.75 -9.87 2.83
CA GLU A 73 7.68 -8.89 3.38
C GLU A 73 6.94 -7.62 3.79
N GLU A 74 7.54 -6.86 4.68
CA GLU A 74 6.93 -5.68 5.26
C GLU A 74 7.94 -4.57 5.51
N THR A 75 7.45 -3.35 5.65
CA THR A 75 8.27 -2.21 6.07
C THR A 75 7.47 -1.29 6.97
N GLU A 76 8.16 -0.65 7.91
CA GLU A 76 7.58 0.43 8.69
C GLU A 76 7.59 1.71 7.86
N ILE A 77 6.54 2.51 8.01
CA ILE A 77 6.43 3.83 7.40
C ILE A 77 6.45 4.85 8.53
N PRO A 78 7.56 5.59 8.71
CA PRO A 78 7.65 6.57 9.79
C PRO A 78 6.64 7.70 9.64
N GLN A 79 6.18 8.21 10.78
CA GLN A 79 5.28 9.35 10.85
C GLN A 79 5.92 10.59 10.19
N ASP A 80 5.14 11.31 9.38
CA ASP A 80 5.53 12.58 8.75
C ASP A 80 6.71 12.51 7.78
N ILE A 81 7.07 11.32 7.31
CA ILE A 81 8.12 11.13 6.31
C ILE A 81 7.49 10.88 4.95
N ILE A 82 7.93 11.65 3.95
CA ILE A 82 7.43 11.51 2.57
C ILE A 82 7.88 10.16 2.01
N HIS A 83 6.94 9.42 1.44
CA HIS A 83 7.20 8.11 0.86
C HIS A 83 6.29 7.87 -0.36
N SER A 84 6.69 6.90 -1.17
CA SER A 84 5.90 6.46 -2.34
C SER A 84 6.04 4.95 -2.52
N VAL A 85 5.13 4.36 -3.28
CA VAL A 85 5.13 2.93 -3.57
C VAL A 85 4.90 2.74 -5.06
N GLU A 86 5.79 2.00 -5.71
CA GLU A 86 5.67 1.65 -7.12
C GLU A 86 5.44 0.15 -7.26
N CYS A 87 4.47 -0.25 -8.07
CA CYS A 87 4.18 -1.66 -8.29
C CYS A 87 5.06 -2.24 -9.39
N ILE A 88 5.87 -3.22 -9.03
CA ILE A 88 6.76 -3.93 -9.96
C ILE A 88 6.03 -5.11 -10.62
N GLU A 89 5.25 -5.84 -9.83
CA GLU A 89 4.38 -6.93 -10.29
C GLU A 89 3.04 -6.75 -9.61
N ASP A 90 1.95 -7.09 -10.28
CA ASP A 90 0.59 -6.96 -9.72
C ASP A 90 0.60 -7.36 -8.25
N ALA A 91 0.07 -6.51 -7.40
CA ALA A 91 0.24 -6.66 -5.96
C ALA A 91 -1.03 -6.39 -5.15
N LEU A 92 -1.09 -7.05 -4.01
CA LEU A 92 -2.05 -6.75 -2.95
C LEU A 92 -1.24 -6.47 -1.69
N CYS A 93 -1.45 -5.28 -1.13
CA CYS A 93 -0.80 -4.86 0.10
C CYS A 93 -1.82 -4.60 1.19
N MET A 94 -1.37 -4.67 2.44
CA MET A 94 -2.16 -4.23 3.58
C MET A 94 -1.40 -3.13 4.29
N LEU A 95 -2.08 -2.02 4.55
CA LEU A 95 -1.55 -0.90 5.31
C LEU A 95 -2.24 -0.84 6.65
N VAL A 96 -1.47 -0.91 7.73
CA VAL A 96 -1.98 -0.76 9.09
C VAL A 96 -1.44 0.56 9.64
N GLN A 97 -2.33 1.39 10.16
CA GLN A 97 -2.00 2.74 10.58
C GLN A 97 -2.62 3.02 11.95
N GLY A 98 -1.82 3.57 12.85
CA GLY A 98 -2.30 3.90 14.18
C GLY A 98 -1.44 3.50 15.35
#